data_5fd234c1df8859e2b49d6fed50844e3c
#
_entry.id   5fd234c1df8859e2b49d6fed50844e3c
#
_cell.length_a   1.000
_cell.length_b   1.000
_cell.length_c   1.000
_cell.angle_alpha   90.00
_cell.angle_beta   90.00
_cell.angle_gamma   90.00
#
_symmetry.space_group_name_H-M   'P 1'
#
loop_
_entity.id
_entity.type
_entity.pdbx_description
1 polymer ?
#
loop_
_entity_poly.entity_id
_entity_poly.type
_entity_poly.pdbx_seq_one_letter_code
_entity_poly.pdbx_strand_id
1 'polypeptide(L)'
;RDVLGSRGLGDVYKRQKLGIAVALSHHPRLLILDEATSGLDPVVRDEVMDIFNEFTRDENHAILISSHIVSDLEKICDYIAFLHKGKLILCEEKDRLKEEYGVLHCTAQDAAAIPASAIVGKRVSPLGCELLVKRSSVPGNPTFSPVDIEQLFIFMAKEEH
;
A
#
# COMPACT_ATOMS: atom_id res chain seq x y z
N ARG A 1 36.14 -7.83 -21.37
CA ARG A 1 35.68 -6.48 -21.05
C ARG A 1 34.21 -6.55 -20.70
N ASP A 2 33.89 -6.20 -19.48
CA ASP A 2 32.54 -5.94 -18.91
C ASP A 2 31.62 -7.15 -18.75
N VAL A 3 31.97 -8.05 -17.83
CA VAL A 3 31.09 -9.10 -17.27
C VAL A 3 30.72 -8.76 -15.80
N LEU A 4 30.87 -7.51 -15.38
CA LEU A 4 30.65 -7.09 -13.98
C LEU A 4 29.19 -6.64 -13.69
N GLY A 5 28.35 -6.42 -14.72
CA GLY A 5 26.98 -5.91 -14.52
C GLY A 5 25.92 -6.97 -14.18
N SER A 6 26.10 -8.22 -14.57
CA SER A 6 25.06 -9.27 -14.41
C SER A 6 25.21 -10.12 -13.14
N ARG A 7 26.36 -10.08 -12.48
CA ARG A 7 26.61 -10.88 -11.26
C ARG A 7 25.90 -10.33 -10.03
N GLY A 8 25.64 -9.02 -9.96
CA GLY A 8 25.02 -8.39 -8.79
C GLY A 8 23.54 -8.71 -8.61
N LEU A 9 22.75 -8.66 -9.69
CA LEU A 9 21.29 -8.88 -9.62
C LEU A 9 20.92 -10.34 -9.32
N GLY A 10 21.64 -11.29 -9.93
CA GLY A 10 21.44 -12.72 -9.65
C GLY A 10 21.78 -13.13 -8.21
N ASP A 11 22.70 -12.43 -7.55
CA ASP A 11 23.08 -12.74 -6.18
C ASP A 11 22.09 -12.17 -5.16
N VAL A 12 21.53 -10.98 -5.39
CA VAL A 12 20.47 -10.39 -4.54
C VAL A 12 19.22 -11.25 -4.56
N TYR A 13 18.78 -11.67 -5.74
CA TYR A 13 17.65 -12.56 -5.95
C TYR A 13 17.79 -13.89 -5.19
N LYS A 14 18.95 -14.56 -5.31
CA LYS A 14 19.20 -15.82 -4.61
C LYS A 14 19.21 -15.66 -3.10
N ARG A 15 19.75 -14.55 -2.59
CA ARG A 15 19.78 -14.26 -1.15
C ARG A 15 18.39 -14.02 -0.59
N GLN A 16 17.52 -13.30 -1.29
CA GLN A 16 16.15 -13.06 -0.85
C GLN A 16 15.34 -14.36 -0.82
N LYS A 17 15.36 -15.15 -1.89
CA LYS A 17 14.70 -16.48 -1.88
C LYS A 17 15.25 -17.39 -0.79
N LEU A 18 16.54 -17.39 -0.57
CA LEU A 18 17.15 -18.17 0.51
C LEU A 18 16.69 -17.68 1.88
N GLY A 19 16.64 -16.36 2.09
CA GLY A 19 16.16 -15.78 3.34
C GLY A 19 14.71 -16.18 3.66
N ILE A 20 13.83 -16.12 2.68
CA ILE A 20 12.43 -16.55 2.81
C ILE A 20 12.36 -18.06 3.10
N ALA A 21 13.10 -18.87 2.36
CA ALA A 21 13.13 -20.32 2.58
C ALA A 21 13.64 -20.70 3.97
N VAL A 22 14.68 -20.01 4.46
CA VAL A 22 15.20 -20.20 5.82
C VAL A 22 14.15 -19.78 6.86
N ALA A 23 13.50 -18.63 6.68
CA ALA A 23 12.46 -18.18 7.61
C ALA A 23 11.29 -19.18 7.69
N LEU A 24 10.86 -19.72 6.57
CA LEU A 24 9.78 -20.72 6.51
C LEU A 24 10.19 -22.10 7.05
N SER A 25 11.47 -22.48 6.96
CA SER A 25 11.95 -23.80 7.37
C SER A 25 11.80 -24.11 8.87
N HIS A 26 11.60 -23.08 9.69
CA HIS A 26 11.42 -23.21 11.13
C HIS A 26 9.94 -23.36 11.55
N HIS A 27 9.03 -23.47 10.60
CA HIS A 27 7.59 -23.54 10.84
C HIS A 27 7.09 -22.41 11.77
N PRO A 28 7.38 -21.13 11.47
CA PRO A 28 7.01 -20.02 12.32
C PRO A 28 5.50 -19.80 12.30
N ARG A 29 4.95 -19.27 13.38
CA ARG A 29 3.58 -18.77 13.42
C ARG A 29 3.48 -17.31 12.96
N LEU A 30 4.57 -16.56 13.04
CA LEU A 30 4.68 -15.17 12.61
C LEU A 30 5.93 -15.00 11.74
N LEU A 31 5.76 -14.50 10.53
CA LEU A 31 6.83 -14.01 9.67
C LEU A 31 6.94 -12.50 9.82
N ILE A 32 8.15 -11.99 10.03
CA ILE A 32 8.45 -10.55 9.98
C ILE A 32 9.39 -10.32 8.80
N LEU A 33 8.93 -9.55 7.82
CA LEU A 33 9.58 -9.38 6.54
C LEU A 33 9.79 -7.89 6.26
N ASP A 34 11.04 -7.51 6.03
CA ASP A 34 11.39 -6.14 5.66
C ASP A 34 11.82 -6.10 4.19
N GLU A 35 11.01 -5.40 3.35
CA GLU A 35 11.24 -5.23 1.91
C GLU A 35 11.52 -6.56 1.16
N ALA A 36 10.81 -7.64 1.53
CA ALA A 36 11.10 -8.99 1.09
C ALA A 36 10.98 -9.22 -0.42
N THR A 37 10.25 -8.36 -1.13
CA THR A 37 10.02 -8.44 -2.59
C THR A 37 10.79 -7.39 -3.38
N SER A 38 11.48 -6.48 -2.68
CA SER A 38 12.25 -5.40 -3.30
C SER A 38 13.38 -5.96 -4.17
N GLY A 39 13.48 -5.48 -5.41
CA GLY A 39 14.51 -5.90 -6.36
C GLY A 39 14.30 -7.28 -7.00
N LEU A 40 13.19 -7.96 -6.72
CA LEU A 40 12.77 -9.14 -7.46
C LEU A 40 12.16 -8.75 -8.81
N ASP A 41 12.38 -9.58 -9.84
CA ASP A 41 11.64 -9.43 -11.09
C ASP A 41 10.14 -9.76 -10.88
N PRO A 42 9.24 -9.28 -11.75
CA PRO A 42 7.80 -9.42 -11.54
C PRO A 42 7.32 -10.87 -11.42
N VAL A 43 7.92 -11.81 -12.15
CA VAL A 43 7.51 -13.23 -12.12
C VAL A 43 7.83 -13.85 -10.77
N VAL A 44 9.06 -13.64 -10.31
CA VAL A 44 9.51 -14.16 -9.02
C VAL A 44 8.79 -13.51 -7.86
N ARG A 45 8.48 -12.23 -7.99
CA ARG A 45 7.69 -11.51 -6.99
C ARG A 45 6.31 -12.15 -6.83
N ASP A 46 5.65 -12.47 -7.93
CA ASP A 46 4.36 -13.14 -7.93
C ASP A 46 4.44 -14.53 -7.28
N GLU A 47 5.47 -15.34 -7.61
CA GLU A 47 5.73 -16.63 -6.95
C GLU A 47 5.89 -16.49 -5.43
N VAL A 48 6.59 -15.45 -4.96
CA VAL A 48 6.78 -15.19 -3.53
C VAL A 48 5.47 -14.77 -2.87
N MET A 49 4.65 -13.96 -3.56
CA MET A 49 3.32 -13.59 -3.08
C MET A 49 2.42 -14.83 -2.90
N ASP A 50 2.48 -15.77 -3.83
CA ASP A 50 1.73 -17.03 -3.72
C ASP A 50 2.15 -17.85 -2.50
N ILE A 51 3.47 -17.91 -2.20
CA ILE A 51 3.98 -18.55 -0.99
C ILE A 51 3.44 -17.88 0.27
N PHE A 52 3.39 -16.55 0.31
CA PHE A 52 2.87 -15.81 1.45
C PHE A 52 1.36 -16.02 1.62
N ASN A 53 0.60 -16.01 0.54
CA ASN A 53 -0.83 -16.32 0.56
C ASN A 53 -1.10 -17.76 1.04
N GLU A 54 -0.29 -18.73 0.62
CA GLU A 54 -0.41 -20.11 1.09
C GLU A 54 -0.09 -20.23 2.57
N PHE A 55 0.94 -19.51 3.05
CA PHE A 55 1.32 -19.51 4.46
C PHE A 55 0.21 -18.95 5.36
N THR A 56 -0.49 -17.89 4.92
CA THR A 56 -1.56 -17.26 5.71
C THR A 56 -2.92 -17.96 5.60
N ARG A 57 -3.05 -19.03 4.82
CA ARG A 57 -4.27 -19.85 4.81
C ARG A 57 -4.56 -20.55 6.14
N ASP A 58 -3.51 -20.85 6.89
CA ASP A 58 -3.67 -21.32 8.27
C ASP A 58 -3.89 -20.11 9.18
N GLU A 59 -5.05 -20.04 9.83
CA GLU A 59 -5.46 -18.95 10.74
C GLU A 59 -4.51 -18.76 11.93
N ASN A 60 -3.65 -19.73 12.19
CA ASN A 60 -2.60 -19.63 13.24
C ASN A 60 -1.34 -18.92 12.73
N HIS A 61 -1.23 -18.63 11.45
CA HIS A 61 -0.10 -17.98 10.86
C HIS A 61 -0.40 -16.52 10.53
N ALA A 62 0.60 -15.66 10.69
CA ALA A 62 0.51 -14.24 10.36
C ALA A 62 1.80 -13.75 9.70
N ILE A 63 1.68 -12.71 8.88
CA ILE A 63 2.80 -12.01 8.26
C ILE A 63 2.73 -10.53 8.65
N LEU A 64 3.84 -10.00 9.15
CA LEU A 64 4.09 -8.57 9.24
C LEU A 64 5.13 -8.22 8.17
N ILE A 65 4.72 -7.48 7.16
CA ILE A 65 5.57 -7.11 6.02
C ILE A 65 5.67 -5.60 5.87
N SER A 66 6.88 -5.10 5.68
CA SER A 66 7.11 -3.75 5.18
C SER A 66 7.40 -3.79 3.68
N SER A 67 6.85 -2.86 2.92
CA SER A 67 7.16 -2.66 1.51
C SER A 67 6.84 -1.24 1.06
N HIS A 68 7.64 -0.71 0.13
CA HIS A 68 7.32 0.50 -0.61
C HIS A 68 6.54 0.20 -1.91
N ILE A 69 6.33 -1.09 -2.23
CA ILE A 69 5.56 -1.54 -3.38
C ILE A 69 4.12 -1.80 -2.92
N VAL A 70 3.29 -0.76 -3.00
CA VAL A 70 1.92 -0.79 -2.46
C VAL A 70 1.07 -1.87 -3.12
N SER A 71 1.26 -2.14 -4.41
CA SER A 71 0.54 -3.20 -5.13
C SER A 71 0.75 -4.60 -4.55
N ASP A 72 1.93 -4.87 -3.95
CA ASP A 72 2.20 -6.13 -3.29
C ASP A 72 1.40 -6.24 -1.99
N LEU A 73 1.37 -5.15 -1.20
CA LEU A 73 0.58 -5.08 0.03
C LEU A 73 -0.92 -5.23 -0.25
N GLU A 74 -1.43 -4.61 -1.32
CA GLU A 74 -2.82 -4.76 -1.71
C GLU A 74 -3.23 -6.20 -2.04
N LYS A 75 -2.30 -7.02 -2.54
CA LYS A 75 -2.55 -8.42 -2.89
C LYS A 75 -2.65 -9.33 -1.67
N ILE A 76 -1.81 -9.12 -0.64
CA ILE A 76 -1.63 -10.09 0.44
C ILE A 76 -2.05 -9.62 1.83
N CYS A 77 -2.19 -8.29 2.05
CA CYS A 77 -2.48 -7.77 3.37
C CYS A 77 -3.98 -7.55 3.59
N ASP A 78 -4.49 -7.97 4.74
CA ASP A 78 -5.84 -7.63 5.21
C ASP A 78 -5.83 -6.26 5.89
N TYR A 79 -4.77 -5.93 6.62
CA TYR A 79 -4.58 -4.67 7.34
C TYR A 79 -3.44 -3.87 6.74
N ILE A 80 -3.62 -2.55 6.68
CA ILE A 80 -2.62 -1.59 6.21
C ILE A 80 -2.27 -0.65 7.34
N ALA A 81 -0.98 -0.58 7.66
CA ALA A 81 -0.41 0.41 8.58
C ALA A 81 0.43 1.40 7.78
N PHE A 82 0.07 2.68 7.83
CA PHE A 82 0.78 3.72 7.11
C PHE A 82 1.68 4.53 8.06
N LEU A 83 2.99 4.46 7.82
CA LEU A 83 4.02 5.18 8.56
C LEU A 83 4.57 6.35 7.72
N HIS A 84 4.54 7.55 8.26
CA HIS A 84 5.12 8.73 7.61
C HIS A 84 5.85 9.60 8.63
N LYS A 85 7.07 10.04 8.31
CA LYS A 85 7.93 10.87 9.19
C LYS A 85 8.00 10.37 10.64
N GLY A 86 8.08 9.05 10.82
CA GLY A 86 8.16 8.42 12.15
C GLY A 86 6.85 8.35 12.92
N LYS A 87 5.72 8.67 12.30
CA LYS A 87 4.38 8.59 12.90
C LYS A 87 3.55 7.52 12.20
N LEU A 88 2.73 6.83 12.98
CA LEU A 88 1.67 5.98 12.45
C LEU A 88 0.47 6.87 12.09
N ILE A 89 0.22 7.05 10.80
CA ILE A 89 -0.85 7.91 10.28
C ILE A 89 -2.20 7.18 10.35
N LEU A 90 -2.20 5.89 9.97
CA LEU A 90 -3.38 5.03 10.08
C LEU A 90 -2.95 3.57 10.26
N CYS A 91 -3.87 2.77 10.81
CA CYS A 91 -3.78 1.32 10.82
C CYS A 91 -5.21 0.78 10.78
N GLU A 92 -5.62 0.20 9.65
CA GLU A 92 -6.99 -0.21 9.44
C GLU A 92 -7.06 -1.37 8.43
N GLU A 93 -8.18 -2.07 8.41
CA GLU A 93 -8.52 -3.07 7.42
C GLU A 93 -8.57 -2.46 6.00
N LYS A 94 -7.94 -3.12 5.06
CA LYS A 94 -7.80 -2.62 3.67
C LYS A 94 -9.14 -2.32 3.00
N ASP A 95 -10.10 -3.23 3.12
CA ASP A 95 -11.39 -3.08 2.45
C ASP A 95 -12.19 -1.94 3.09
N ARG A 96 -12.12 -1.79 4.41
CA ARG A 96 -12.72 -0.67 5.12
C ARG A 96 -12.14 0.67 4.69
N LEU A 97 -10.83 0.76 4.45
CA LEU A 97 -10.21 1.97 3.90
C LEU A 97 -10.80 2.33 2.53
N LYS A 98 -10.98 1.36 1.65
CA LYS A 98 -11.57 1.58 0.31
C LYS A 98 -13.06 1.96 0.37
N GLU A 99 -13.78 1.50 1.38
CA GLU A 99 -15.18 1.86 1.63
C GLU A 99 -15.33 3.25 2.26
N GLU A 100 -14.48 3.58 3.24
CA GLU A 100 -14.57 4.83 4.00
C GLU A 100 -14.14 6.04 3.18
N TYR A 101 -13.12 5.88 2.32
CA TYR A 101 -12.57 6.99 1.53
C TYR A 101 -13.02 6.94 0.08
N GLY A 102 -12.99 8.10 -0.57
CA GLY A 102 -13.29 8.24 -1.99
C GLY A 102 -12.67 9.50 -2.57
N VAL A 103 -12.46 9.51 -3.88
CA VAL A 103 -11.96 10.67 -4.59
C VAL A 103 -13.12 11.40 -5.24
N LEU A 104 -13.21 12.71 -4.97
CA LEU A 104 -14.11 13.64 -5.65
C LEU A 104 -13.33 14.43 -6.68
N HIS A 105 -13.82 14.43 -7.92
CA HIS A 105 -13.37 15.32 -8.98
C HIS A 105 -14.33 16.50 -9.07
N CYS A 106 -13.84 17.70 -8.84
CA CYS A 106 -14.67 18.89 -8.75
C CYS A 106 -13.94 20.14 -9.26
N THR A 107 -14.71 21.22 -9.44
CA THR A 107 -14.13 22.54 -9.70
C THR A 107 -13.58 23.13 -8.38
N ALA A 108 -12.77 24.18 -8.49
CA ALA A 108 -12.28 24.89 -7.30
C ALA A 108 -13.43 25.52 -6.48
N GLN A 109 -14.55 25.87 -7.14
CA GLN A 109 -15.73 26.42 -6.48
C GLN A 109 -16.47 25.33 -5.69
N ASP A 110 -16.68 24.16 -6.30
CA ASP A 110 -17.33 23.03 -5.64
C ASP A 110 -16.50 22.52 -4.47
N ALA A 111 -15.17 22.51 -4.61
CA ALA A 111 -14.25 22.14 -3.54
C ALA A 111 -14.40 23.03 -2.29
N ALA A 112 -14.70 24.33 -2.47
CA ALA A 112 -14.93 25.26 -1.37
C ALA A 112 -16.26 25.01 -0.61
N ALA A 113 -17.20 24.30 -1.21
CA ALA A 113 -18.47 23.94 -0.59
C ALA A 113 -18.37 22.69 0.28
N ILE A 114 -17.28 21.92 0.17
CA ILE A 114 -17.07 20.70 0.96
C ILE A 114 -16.48 21.06 2.33
N PRO A 115 -17.03 20.54 3.42
CA PRO A 115 -16.50 20.80 4.75
C PRO A 115 -15.03 20.42 4.86
N ALA A 116 -14.20 21.31 5.40
CA ALA A 116 -12.76 21.05 5.57
C ALA A 116 -12.49 19.77 6.39
N SER A 117 -13.36 19.45 7.34
CA SER A 117 -13.27 18.25 8.16
C SER A 117 -13.51 16.95 7.39
N ALA A 118 -14.12 17.02 6.21
CA ALA A 118 -14.33 15.86 5.32
C ALA A 118 -13.14 15.62 4.39
N ILE A 119 -12.32 16.64 4.16
CA ILE A 119 -11.18 16.59 3.23
C ILE A 119 -9.97 16.03 3.98
N VAL A 120 -9.44 14.92 3.45
CA VAL A 120 -8.24 14.25 3.97
C VAL A 120 -7.02 14.61 3.14
N GLY A 121 -7.22 14.96 1.86
CA GLY A 121 -6.15 15.37 0.99
C GLY A 121 -6.67 16.08 -0.25
N LYS A 122 -5.86 16.97 -0.81
CA LYS A 122 -6.23 17.78 -1.96
C LYS A 122 -5.12 17.82 -3.00
N ARG A 123 -5.52 17.66 -4.27
CA ARG A 123 -4.64 17.87 -5.42
C ARG A 123 -5.30 18.83 -6.39
N VAL A 124 -4.60 19.91 -6.73
CA VAL A 124 -5.07 20.88 -7.72
C VAL A 124 -4.27 20.72 -9.01
N SER A 125 -4.96 20.68 -10.13
CA SER A 125 -4.38 20.61 -11.47
C SER A 125 -5.05 21.64 -12.39
N PRO A 126 -4.49 21.93 -13.57
CA PRO A 126 -5.15 22.79 -14.56
C PRO A 126 -6.51 22.24 -15.05
N LEU A 127 -6.76 20.94 -14.87
CA LEU A 127 -7.98 20.27 -15.30
C LEU A 127 -9.07 20.24 -14.20
N GLY A 128 -8.74 20.65 -12.96
CA GLY A 128 -9.68 20.64 -11.84
C GLY A 128 -9.03 20.33 -10.51
N CYS A 129 -9.86 19.96 -9.56
CA CYS A 129 -9.48 19.61 -8.20
C CYS A 129 -9.88 18.17 -7.89
N GLU A 130 -8.96 17.43 -7.31
CA GLU A 130 -9.19 16.09 -6.76
C GLU A 130 -9.11 16.19 -5.24
N LEU A 131 -10.14 15.72 -4.55
CA LEU A 131 -10.20 15.70 -3.10
C LEU A 131 -10.31 14.26 -2.62
N LEU A 132 -9.39 13.82 -1.79
CA LEU A 132 -9.60 12.63 -0.97
C LEU A 132 -10.48 13.02 0.20
N VAL A 133 -11.62 12.35 0.35
CA VAL A 133 -12.61 12.65 1.39
C VAL A 133 -13.06 11.41 2.13
N LYS A 134 -13.50 11.60 3.38
CA LYS A 134 -14.32 10.61 4.05
C LYS A 134 -15.75 10.68 3.52
N ARG A 135 -16.19 9.60 2.86
CA ARG A 135 -17.51 9.55 2.18
C ARG A 135 -18.66 9.93 3.11
N SER A 136 -18.62 9.43 4.36
CA SER A 136 -19.66 9.70 5.36
C SER A 136 -19.76 11.17 5.80
N SER A 137 -18.72 11.95 5.56
CA SER A 137 -18.65 13.37 5.99
C SER A 137 -19.02 14.37 4.88
N VAL A 138 -19.28 13.87 3.66
CA VAL A 138 -19.64 14.73 2.53
C VAL A 138 -21.16 14.77 2.36
N PRO A 139 -21.79 15.96 2.45
CA PRO A 139 -23.24 16.08 2.28
C PRO A 139 -23.66 15.87 0.83
N GLY A 140 -24.92 15.45 0.61
CA GLY A 140 -25.54 15.38 -0.72
C GLY A 140 -25.25 14.11 -1.49
N ASN A 141 -24.53 13.14 -0.92
CA ASN A 141 -24.23 11.84 -1.51
C ASN A 141 -23.69 11.91 -2.97
N PRO A 142 -22.59 12.66 -3.22
CA PRO A 142 -22.03 12.78 -4.55
C PRO A 142 -21.47 11.44 -5.05
N THR A 143 -21.20 11.36 -6.35
CA THR A 143 -20.52 10.19 -6.94
C THR A 143 -19.03 10.27 -6.62
N PHE A 144 -18.52 9.24 -5.95
CA PHE A 144 -17.10 9.09 -5.64
C PHE A 144 -16.43 8.17 -6.65
N SER A 145 -15.22 8.53 -7.08
CA SER A 145 -14.32 7.59 -7.71
C SER A 145 -13.72 6.66 -6.64
N PRO A 146 -13.53 5.36 -6.95
CA PRO A 146 -12.82 4.46 -6.04
C PRO A 146 -11.41 4.99 -5.78
N VAL A 147 -10.90 4.70 -4.59
CA VAL A 147 -9.53 5.01 -4.21
C VAL A 147 -8.76 3.70 -3.99
N ASP A 148 -7.56 3.60 -4.52
CA ASP A 148 -6.62 2.54 -4.19
C ASP A 148 -5.73 2.96 -3.00
N ILE A 149 -5.03 2.01 -2.43
CA ILE A 149 -4.19 2.24 -1.25
C ILE A 149 -3.01 3.17 -1.58
N GLU A 150 -2.47 3.12 -2.80
CA GLU A 150 -1.39 3.99 -3.23
C GLU A 150 -1.85 5.46 -3.31
N GLN A 151 -3.02 5.69 -3.89
CA GLN A 151 -3.63 7.04 -3.95
C GLN A 151 -3.92 7.58 -2.54
N LEU A 152 -4.50 6.74 -1.67
CA LEU A 152 -4.77 7.09 -0.28
C LEU A 152 -3.48 7.56 0.41
N PHE A 153 -2.42 6.78 0.28
CA PHE A 153 -1.10 7.09 0.82
C PHE A 153 -0.56 8.43 0.30
N ILE A 154 -0.61 8.65 -1.03
CA ILE A 154 -0.10 9.88 -1.67
C ILE A 154 -0.85 11.12 -1.17
N PHE A 155 -2.17 11.03 -1.02
CA PHE A 155 -2.97 12.15 -0.51
C PHE A 155 -2.63 12.46 0.94
N MET A 156 -2.58 11.43 1.81
CA MET A 156 -2.29 11.61 3.24
C MET A 156 -0.86 12.12 3.50
N ALA A 157 0.13 11.67 2.71
CA ALA A 157 1.51 12.10 2.87
C ALA A 157 1.76 13.57 2.47
N LYS A 158 0.91 14.15 1.62
CA LYS A 158 1.08 15.52 1.12
C LYS A 158 0.45 16.59 2.00
N GLU A 159 -0.49 16.24 2.86
CA GLU A 159 -1.22 17.21 3.71
C GLU A 159 -0.44 17.62 4.98
N GLU A 160 0.66 16.96 5.31
CA GLU A 160 1.50 17.34 6.46
C GLU A 160 2.52 18.47 6.16
N HIS A 161 2.23 19.35 5.18
CA HIS A 161 3.10 20.49 4.85
C HIS A 161 2.40 21.81 5.13
#